data_febfb725d98c0937a49848fb7e0bfeeb
#
_entry.id   febfb725d98c0937a49848fb7e0bfeeb
#
_cell.length_a   1.000
_cell.length_b   1.000
_cell.length_c   1.000
_cell.angle_alpha   90.00
_cell.angle_beta   90.00
_cell.angle_gamma   90.00
#
_symmetry.space_group_name_H-M   'P 1'
#
loop_
_entity.id
_entity.type
_entity.pdbx_description
1 polymer ?
#
loop_
_entity_poly.entity_id
_entity_poly.type
_entity_poly.pdbx_seq_one_letter_code
_entity_poly.pdbx_strand_id
1 'polypeptide(L)'
;SRAGHAAPGADAVTVMFDGEAAQRSMVMGESDTELITRAVAALSKLAPSVADAVDGHASSVVRIPAAMPTCRVGRASLVRRYRAERRGPVILAGDYLAFPWSDSAALTGLWAANCVRASGERD
;
A
#
# COMPACT_ATOMS: atom_id res chain seq x y z
N SER A 1 -2.49 13.20 -5.33
CA SER A 1 -1.12 13.69 -5.13
C SER A 1 -1.14 14.77 -4.06
N ARG A 2 -0.40 14.60 -2.98
CA ARG A 2 -0.17 15.68 -2.02
C ARG A 2 0.80 16.67 -2.66
N ALA A 3 0.30 17.79 -3.13
CA ALA A 3 1.10 18.98 -3.34
C ALA A 3 1.78 19.33 -2.01
N GLY A 4 3.04 19.02 -1.85
CA GLY A 4 3.76 19.29 -0.60
C GLY A 4 5.06 18.52 -0.42
N HIS A 5 5.40 17.62 -1.32
CA HIS A 5 6.65 16.85 -1.24
C HIS A 5 7.73 17.30 -2.23
N ALA A 6 7.40 18.15 -3.17
CA ALA A 6 8.38 18.75 -4.06
C ALA A 6 8.62 20.22 -3.68
N ALA A 7 9.84 20.71 -3.88
CA ALA A 7 10.16 22.13 -3.76
C ALA A 7 9.31 22.94 -4.77
N PRO A 8 9.03 24.22 -4.50
CA PRO A 8 8.32 25.06 -5.46
C PRO A 8 8.98 25.03 -6.85
N GLY A 9 8.22 24.65 -7.87
CA GLY A 9 8.71 24.51 -9.25
C GLY A 9 9.35 23.16 -9.58
N ALA A 10 9.27 22.16 -8.68
CA ALA A 10 9.70 20.79 -8.95
C ALA A 10 8.51 19.83 -8.87
N ASP A 11 8.52 18.79 -9.69
CA ASP A 11 7.58 17.68 -9.64
C ASP A 11 8.17 16.49 -8.88
N ALA A 12 7.32 15.64 -8.33
CA ALA A 12 7.73 14.42 -7.65
C ALA A 12 7.28 13.17 -8.42
N VAL A 13 8.18 12.22 -8.58
CA VAL A 13 7.90 10.91 -9.17
C VAL A 13 8.03 9.83 -8.10
N THR A 14 7.01 8.98 -7.98
CA THR A 14 7.04 7.81 -7.09
C THR A 14 7.17 6.55 -7.92
N VAL A 15 8.22 5.77 -7.65
CA VAL A 15 8.41 4.43 -8.22
C VAL A 15 8.10 3.40 -7.14
N MET A 16 7.13 2.52 -7.41
CA MET A 16 6.79 1.43 -6.50
C MET A 16 7.31 0.11 -7.06
N PHE A 17 8.06 -0.63 -6.23
CA PHE A 17 8.44 -2.00 -6.53
C PHE A 17 7.27 -2.94 -6.20
N ASP A 18 7.01 -3.93 -7.04
CA ASP A 18 6.03 -4.97 -6.75
C ASP A 18 6.45 -5.85 -5.56
N GLY A 19 5.52 -6.64 -5.04
CA GLY A 19 5.74 -7.43 -3.84
C GLY A 19 6.94 -8.39 -3.95
N GLU A 20 7.17 -9.00 -5.11
CA GLU A 20 8.28 -9.93 -5.32
C GLU A 20 9.62 -9.19 -5.44
N ALA A 21 9.66 -8.10 -6.22
CA ALA A 21 10.86 -7.29 -6.37
C ALA A 21 11.23 -6.59 -5.05
N ALA A 22 10.26 -6.11 -4.30
CA ALA A 22 10.45 -5.51 -2.99
C ALA A 22 10.98 -6.54 -1.99
N GLN A 23 10.40 -7.74 -1.95
CA GLN A 23 10.84 -8.80 -1.05
C GLN A 23 12.27 -9.25 -1.37
N ARG A 24 12.61 -9.44 -2.63
CA ARG A 24 14.00 -9.76 -3.05
C ARG A 24 14.97 -8.68 -2.59
N SER A 25 14.64 -7.44 -2.81
CA SER A 25 15.46 -6.30 -2.38
C SER A 25 15.73 -6.29 -0.88
N MET A 26 14.69 -6.57 -0.07
CA MET A 26 14.83 -6.64 1.39
C MET A 26 15.70 -7.81 1.83
N VAL A 27 15.54 -8.99 1.20
CA VAL A 27 16.34 -10.20 1.50
C VAL A 27 17.80 -10.01 1.11
N MET A 28 18.06 -9.35 -0.02
CA MET A 28 19.41 -9.07 -0.52
C MET A 28 20.10 -7.92 0.22
N GLY A 29 19.38 -7.17 1.05
CA GLY A 29 19.93 -6.04 1.79
C GLY A 29 20.35 -4.87 0.89
N GLU A 30 19.67 -4.66 -0.25
CA GLU A 30 19.98 -3.57 -1.18
C GLU A 30 19.93 -2.22 -0.45
N SER A 31 20.96 -1.40 -0.67
CA SER A 31 21.04 -0.03 -0.18
C SER A 31 20.04 0.91 -0.88
N ASP A 32 19.79 2.07 -0.30
CA ASP A 32 18.93 3.09 -0.91
C ASP A 32 19.49 3.54 -2.27
N THR A 33 20.79 3.69 -2.37
CA THR A 33 21.48 4.09 -3.62
C THR A 33 21.26 3.06 -4.73
N GLU A 34 21.37 1.76 -4.43
CA GLU A 34 21.12 0.70 -5.39
C GLU A 34 19.67 0.68 -5.85
N LEU A 35 18.73 0.87 -4.92
CA LEU A 35 17.31 0.95 -5.23
C LEU A 35 16.97 2.15 -6.10
N ILE A 36 17.51 3.32 -5.78
CA ILE A 36 17.32 4.54 -6.59
C ILE A 36 17.89 4.33 -7.99
N THR A 37 19.12 3.80 -8.10
CA THR A 37 19.75 3.50 -9.40
C THR A 37 18.89 2.56 -10.24
N ARG A 38 18.36 1.51 -9.63
CA ARG A 38 17.49 0.55 -10.31
C ARG A 38 16.16 1.16 -10.72
N ALA A 39 15.59 2.04 -9.89
CA ALA A 39 14.35 2.77 -10.19
C ALA A 39 14.54 3.71 -11.38
N VAL A 40 15.64 4.49 -11.40
CA VAL A 40 15.98 5.40 -12.50
C VAL A 40 16.22 4.61 -13.79
N ALA A 41 16.94 3.48 -13.72
CA ALA A 41 17.18 2.62 -14.89
C ALA A 41 15.89 2.02 -15.47
N ALA A 42 14.91 1.70 -14.63
CA ALA A 42 13.59 1.27 -15.08
C ALA A 42 12.78 2.43 -15.68
N LEU A 43 12.83 3.60 -15.04
CA LEU A 43 12.16 4.81 -15.51
C LEU A 43 12.71 5.28 -16.87
N SER A 44 14.03 5.18 -17.10
CA SER A 44 14.66 5.52 -18.37
C SER A 44 14.12 4.74 -19.57
N LYS A 45 13.62 3.52 -19.34
CA LYS A 45 12.98 2.70 -20.38
C LYS A 45 11.55 3.12 -20.70
N LEU A 46 10.85 3.73 -19.74
CA LEU A 46 9.44 4.10 -19.84
C LEU A 46 9.26 5.58 -20.18
N ALA A 47 10.07 6.44 -19.58
CA ALA A 47 10.00 7.89 -19.69
C ALA A 47 11.41 8.50 -19.59
N PRO A 48 12.24 8.43 -20.65
CA PRO A 48 13.63 8.88 -20.61
C PRO A 48 13.80 10.31 -20.13
N SER A 49 12.99 11.24 -20.64
CA SER A 49 13.06 12.66 -20.26
C SER A 49 12.76 12.92 -18.79
N VAL A 50 11.93 12.08 -18.17
CA VAL A 50 11.66 12.15 -16.73
C VAL A 50 12.84 11.59 -15.94
N ALA A 51 13.41 10.49 -16.41
CA ALA A 51 14.57 9.88 -15.77
C ALA A 51 15.78 10.82 -15.76
N ASP A 52 16.01 11.54 -16.87
CA ASP A 52 17.10 12.52 -17.00
C ASP A 52 16.93 13.73 -16.06
N ALA A 53 15.71 14.02 -15.64
CA ALA A 53 15.38 15.10 -14.71
C ALA A 53 15.41 14.68 -13.24
N VAL A 54 15.64 13.39 -12.93
CA VAL A 54 15.68 12.90 -11.54
C VAL A 54 16.96 13.38 -10.84
N ASP A 55 16.78 14.13 -9.75
CA ASP A 55 17.87 14.43 -8.84
C ASP A 55 18.02 13.30 -7.81
N GLY A 56 19.10 12.55 -7.93
CA GLY A 56 19.43 11.46 -7.00
C GLY A 56 19.64 11.91 -5.57
N HIS A 57 20.09 13.15 -5.33
CA HIS A 57 20.27 13.73 -4.00
C HIS A 57 18.94 14.13 -3.34
N ALA A 58 17.91 14.42 -4.14
CA ALA A 58 16.56 14.69 -3.67
C ALA A 58 15.68 13.42 -3.60
N SER A 59 16.27 12.26 -3.88
CA SER A 59 15.55 10.97 -3.85
C SER A 59 15.59 10.33 -2.46
N SER A 60 14.51 9.65 -2.10
CA SER A 60 14.43 8.91 -0.83
C SER A 60 13.76 7.55 -1.03
N VAL A 61 14.10 6.58 -0.19
CA VAL A 61 13.53 5.24 -0.21
C VAL A 61 12.74 5.00 1.07
N VAL A 62 11.51 4.54 0.91
CA VAL A 62 10.68 4.09 2.03
C VAL A 62 10.42 2.59 1.89
N ARG A 63 10.80 1.82 2.91
CA ARG A 63 10.56 0.37 2.97
C ARG A 63 9.38 0.10 3.87
N ILE A 64 8.33 -0.48 3.31
CA ILE A 64 7.12 -0.84 4.04
C ILE A 64 6.96 -2.37 3.98
N PRO A 65 7.33 -3.12 5.04
CA PRO A 65 7.36 -4.58 5.02
C PRO A 65 6.01 -5.24 4.72
N ALA A 66 4.92 -4.58 5.07
CA ALA A 66 3.55 -5.07 4.89
C ALA A 66 2.65 -3.96 4.35
N ALA A 67 2.95 -3.50 3.12
CA ALA A 67 2.27 -2.36 2.51
C ALA A 67 0.87 -2.70 2.01
N MET A 68 0.74 -3.80 1.27
CA MET A 68 -0.51 -4.12 0.56
C MET A 68 -0.88 -5.59 0.76
N PRO A 69 -2.16 -5.88 1.04
CA PRO A 69 -2.64 -7.24 1.19
C PRO A 69 -2.65 -7.97 -0.16
N THR A 70 -2.14 -9.19 -0.18
CA THR A 70 -2.17 -10.05 -1.36
C THR A 70 -3.56 -10.64 -1.58
N CYS A 71 -4.14 -10.43 -2.76
CA CYS A 71 -5.44 -11.00 -3.14
C CYS A 71 -5.26 -12.43 -3.65
N ARG A 72 -5.08 -13.40 -2.74
CA ARG A 72 -4.98 -14.82 -3.10
C ARG A 72 -6.36 -15.42 -3.47
N VAL A 73 -6.34 -16.47 -4.28
CA VAL A 73 -7.54 -17.27 -4.58
C VAL A 73 -8.17 -17.77 -3.27
N GLY A 74 -9.50 -17.65 -3.18
CA GLY A 74 -10.26 -18.04 -1.98
C GLY A 74 -10.40 -16.93 -0.91
N ARG A 75 -9.63 -15.84 -0.97
CA ARG A 75 -9.69 -14.75 0.01
C ARG A 75 -11.10 -14.14 0.12
N ALA A 76 -11.77 -13.88 -1.00
CA ALA A 76 -13.11 -13.31 -0.99
C ALA A 76 -14.12 -14.20 -0.25
N SER A 77 -14.01 -15.53 -0.38
CA SER A 77 -14.84 -16.48 0.34
C SER A 77 -14.54 -16.49 1.84
N LEU A 78 -13.27 -16.38 2.24
CA LEU A 78 -12.86 -16.26 3.63
C LEU A 78 -13.39 -14.98 4.29
N VAL A 79 -13.30 -13.85 3.61
CA VAL A 79 -13.83 -12.56 4.10
C VAL A 79 -15.35 -12.62 4.24
N ARG A 80 -16.05 -13.18 3.25
CA ARG A 80 -17.49 -13.36 3.31
C ARG A 80 -17.89 -14.23 4.49
N ARG A 81 -17.22 -15.37 4.69
CA ARG A 81 -17.44 -16.25 5.83
C ARG A 81 -17.17 -15.55 7.16
N TYR A 82 -16.05 -14.83 7.28
CA TYR A 82 -15.75 -14.02 8.46
C TYR A 82 -16.91 -13.05 8.77
N ARG A 83 -17.39 -12.29 7.80
CA ARG A 83 -18.49 -11.33 8.02
C ARG A 83 -19.79 -11.98 8.43
N ALA A 84 -20.10 -13.18 7.93
CA ALA A 84 -21.33 -13.91 8.20
C ALA A 84 -21.29 -14.66 9.55
N GLU A 85 -20.15 -15.23 9.90
CA GLU A 85 -20.01 -16.20 10.99
C GLU A 85 -19.27 -15.63 12.21
N ARG A 86 -18.73 -14.40 12.13
CA ARG A 86 -17.92 -13.85 13.21
C ARG A 86 -18.68 -13.84 14.54
N ARG A 87 -17.98 -14.18 15.62
CA ARG A 87 -18.46 -14.17 16.99
C ARG A 87 -17.48 -13.39 17.86
N GLY A 88 -17.98 -12.87 19.00
CA GLY A 88 -17.17 -12.18 20.00
C GLY A 88 -17.00 -10.68 19.76
N PRO A 89 -16.29 -10.00 20.67
CA PRO A 89 -16.24 -8.54 20.74
C PRO A 89 -15.27 -7.91 19.72
N VAL A 90 -14.34 -8.67 19.14
CA VAL A 90 -13.33 -8.14 18.22
C VAL A 90 -13.88 -8.07 16.79
N ILE A 91 -13.79 -6.89 16.19
CA ILE A 91 -14.20 -6.65 14.80
C ILE A 91 -12.99 -6.15 14.04
N LEU A 92 -12.65 -6.84 12.96
CA LEU A 92 -11.55 -6.47 12.08
C LEU A 92 -12.03 -5.45 11.05
N ALA A 93 -11.21 -4.45 10.78
CA ALA A 93 -11.39 -3.49 9.70
C ALA A 93 -10.05 -3.22 9.02
N GLY A 94 -10.07 -2.91 7.73
CA GLY A 94 -8.89 -2.62 6.94
C GLY A 94 -9.05 -3.06 5.49
N ASP A 95 -8.19 -2.57 4.62
CA ASP A 95 -8.19 -2.90 3.18
C ASP A 95 -7.99 -4.41 2.92
N TYR A 96 -7.32 -5.11 3.83
CA TYR A 96 -7.14 -6.57 3.78
C TYR A 96 -8.48 -7.36 3.84
N LEU A 97 -9.59 -6.74 4.21
CA LEU A 97 -10.94 -7.32 4.15
C LEU A 97 -11.69 -7.02 2.83
N ALA A 98 -11.07 -6.29 1.92
CA ALA A 98 -11.63 -5.98 0.61
C ALA A 98 -10.51 -5.93 -0.44
N PHE A 99 -10.28 -4.82 -1.10
CA PHE A 99 -9.17 -4.59 -2.03
C PHE A 99 -8.13 -3.66 -1.41
N PRO A 100 -6.86 -3.68 -1.87
CA PRO A 100 -5.76 -2.93 -1.27
C PRO A 100 -5.82 -1.42 -1.61
N TRP A 101 -6.91 -0.76 -1.27
CA TRP A 101 -7.17 0.66 -1.52
C TRP A 101 -7.73 1.35 -0.28
N SER A 102 -7.52 2.65 -0.17
CA SER A 102 -7.98 3.47 0.96
C SER A 102 -9.51 3.53 1.10
N ASP A 103 -10.25 3.49 -0.01
CA ASP A 103 -11.70 3.40 -0.02
C ASP A 103 -12.19 2.08 0.59
N SER A 104 -11.51 0.99 0.30
CA SER A 104 -11.79 -0.32 0.91
C SER A 104 -11.53 -0.33 2.42
N ALA A 105 -10.49 0.33 2.88
CA ALA A 105 -10.23 0.52 4.31
C ALA A 105 -11.35 1.33 4.96
N ALA A 106 -11.80 2.41 4.33
CA ALA A 106 -12.90 3.23 4.81
C ALA A 106 -14.23 2.45 4.88
N LEU A 107 -14.57 1.72 3.82
CA LEU A 107 -15.80 0.89 3.76
C LEU A 107 -15.83 -0.20 4.83
N THR A 108 -14.70 -0.88 5.05
CA THR A 108 -14.62 -1.91 6.10
C THR A 108 -14.64 -1.31 7.49
N GLY A 109 -14.08 -0.11 7.68
CA GLY A 109 -14.18 0.65 8.92
C GLY A 109 -15.62 1.05 9.23
N LEU A 110 -16.35 1.55 8.24
CA LEU A 110 -17.77 1.88 8.39
C LEU A 110 -18.61 0.65 8.72
N TRP A 111 -18.36 -0.47 8.06
CA TRP A 111 -19.01 -1.74 8.38
C TRP A 111 -18.73 -2.16 9.84
N ALA A 112 -17.49 -2.08 10.29
CA ALA A 112 -17.11 -2.43 11.65
C ALA A 112 -17.81 -1.52 12.68
N ALA A 113 -17.87 -0.21 12.44
CA ALA A 113 -18.57 0.74 13.28
C ALA A 113 -20.07 0.43 13.37
N ASN A 114 -20.71 0.05 12.28
CA ASN A 114 -22.12 -0.37 12.27
C ASN A 114 -22.34 -1.66 13.09
N CYS A 115 -21.41 -2.60 13.04
CA CYS A 115 -21.48 -3.81 13.86
C CYS A 115 -21.37 -3.49 15.36
N VAL A 116 -20.50 -2.55 15.76
CA VAL A 116 -20.38 -2.12 17.17
C VAL A 116 -21.68 -1.48 17.65
N ARG A 117 -22.24 -0.53 16.88
CA ARG A 117 -23.50 0.12 17.23
C ARG A 117 -24.64 -0.88 17.43
N ALA A 118 -24.81 -1.81 16.49
CA ALA A 118 -25.84 -2.83 16.56
C ALA A 118 -25.65 -3.82 17.74
N SER A 119 -24.46 -3.91 18.30
CA SER A 119 -24.20 -4.70 19.51
C SER A 119 -24.57 -3.95 20.80
N GLY A 120 -24.29 -2.63 20.86
CA GLY A 120 -24.61 -1.80 22.02
C GLY A 120 -26.11 -1.47 22.19
N GLU A 121 -26.91 -1.60 21.12
CA GLU A 121 -28.37 -1.41 21.17
C GLU A 121 -29.13 -2.64 21.74
N ARG A 122 -28.43 -3.73 22.06
CA ARG A 122 -28.98 -4.98 22.55
C ARG A 122 -28.76 -5.22 24.06
N ASP A 123 -28.09 -4.31 24.72
CA ASP A 123 -27.89 -4.27 26.17
C ASP A 123 -28.85 -3.25 26.83
#